data_6ef78c4791d2bdf5cd985d39bb4b4fb6
#
_entry.id   6ef78c4791d2bdf5cd985d39bb4b4fb6
#
_cell.length_a   1.000
_cell.length_b   1.000
_cell.length_c   1.000
_cell.angle_alpha   90.00
_cell.angle_beta   90.00
_cell.angle_gamma   90.00
#
_symmetry.space_group_name_H-M   'P 1'
#
loop_
_entity.id
_entity.type
_entity.pdbx_description
1 polymer ?
#
loop_
_entity_poly.entity_id
_entity_poly.type
_entity_poly.pdbx_seq_one_letter_code
_entity_poly.pdbx_strand_id
1 'polypeptide(L)'
;MANTAFHEIISQIRHFATTAENFASLQEFSVNLIAARLPYYNWTGFYMLDPGDDGVLVLGPFHGAPTEHIRIPVTEGICGAAVAQGETVIVEDVASDPRYLSCSIDTKSEIVVPIHAHGKIVGEIDIDSHNLNAFGPDDRGFLEECAAVFGSFLEKQN
;
A
#
# COMPACT_ATOMS: atom_id res chain seq x y z
N MET A 1 14.51 11.98 11.83
CA MET A 1 13.30 11.51 12.51
C MET A 1 12.27 11.03 11.51
N ALA A 2 11.58 9.93 11.85
CA ALA A 2 10.57 9.34 10.96
C ALA A 2 9.49 10.35 10.56
N ASN A 3 8.99 11.16 11.50
CA ASN A 3 7.95 12.15 11.22
C ASN A 3 8.35 13.19 10.18
N THR A 4 9.62 13.62 10.20
CA THR A 4 10.11 14.58 9.21
C THR A 4 10.14 13.95 7.82
N ALA A 5 10.62 12.71 7.72
CA ALA A 5 10.64 11.98 6.45
C ALA A 5 9.22 11.78 5.93
N PHE A 6 8.29 11.39 6.79
CA PHE A 6 6.88 11.22 6.41
C PHE A 6 6.30 12.49 5.83
N HIS A 7 6.50 13.64 6.48
CA HIS A 7 5.99 14.93 6.01
C HIS A 7 6.57 15.30 4.65
N GLU A 8 7.87 15.10 4.48
CA GLU A 8 8.54 15.39 3.20
C GLU A 8 8.04 14.52 2.09
N ILE A 9 7.87 13.22 2.34
CA ILE A 9 7.36 12.26 1.35
C ILE A 9 5.94 12.63 0.93
N ILE A 10 5.06 12.87 1.89
CA ILE A 10 3.67 13.27 1.61
C ILE A 10 3.64 14.55 0.78
N SER A 11 4.44 15.54 1.15
CA SER A 11 4.53 16.81 0.42
C SER A 11 4.92 16.59 -1.04
N GLN A 12 5.92 15.74 -1.28
CA GLN A 12 6.38 15.45 -2.63
C GLN A 12 5.33 14.67 -3.43
N ILE A 13 4.66 13.71 -2.80
CA ILE A 13 3.59 12.95 -3.46
C ILE A 13 2.43 13.87 -3.84
N ARG A 14 2.01 14.75 -2.91
CA ARG A 14 0.95 15.73 -3.20
C ARG A 14 1.32 16.64 -4.36
N HIS A 15 2.57 17.12 -4.37
CA HIS A 15 3.03 17.98 -5.45
C HIS A 15 3.03 17.26 -6.79
N PHE A 16 3.57 16.04 -6.83
CA PHE A 16 3.59 15.24 -8.06
C PHE A 16 2.17 14.95 -8.55
N ALA A 17 1.24 14.71 -7.62
CA ALA A 17 -0.16 14.43 -7.97
C ALA A 17 -0.83 15.61 -8.70
N THR A 18 -0.35 16.84 -8.53
CA THR A 18 -0.92 18.00 -9.22
C THR A 18 -0.61 18.01 -10.71
N THR A 19 0.44 17.31 -11.16
CA THR A 19 0.89 17.32 -12.55
C THR A 19 1.04 15.94 -13.18
N ALA A 20 0.78 14.88 -12.43
CA ALA A 20 0.88 13.51 -12.94
C ALA A 20 -0.09 13.28 -14.09
N GLU A 21 0.39 12.68 -15.18
CA GLU A 21 -0.41 12.43 -16.36
C GLU A 21 -1.49 11.37 -16.15
N ASN A 22 -1.15 10.37 -15.31
CA ASN A 22 -2.04 9.24 -15.03
C ASN A 22 -1.72 8.64 -13.68
N PHE A 23 -2.58 7.75 -13.22
CA PHE A 23 -2.41 7.12 -11.92
C PHE A 23 -1.17 6.24 -11.84
N ALA A 24 -0.83 5.54 -12.92
CA ALA A 24 0.37 4.69 -12.94
C ALA A 24 1.63 5.50 -12.67
N SER A 25 1.75 6.70 -13.24
CA SER A 25 2.89 7.58 -12.98
C SER A 25 2.97 7.99 -11.52
N LEU A 26 1.83 8.29 -10.91
CA LEU A 26 1.77 8.66 -9.50
C LEU A 26 2.14 7.47 -8.61
N GLN A 27 1.67 6.28 -8.94
CA GLN A 27 2.00 5.06 -8.21
C GLN A 27 3.51 4.78 -8.27
N GLU A 28 4.09 4.83 -9.47
CA GLU A 28 5.52 4.56 -9.65
C GLU A 28 6.39 5.57 -8.89
N PHE A 29 6.06 6.85 -9.01
CA PHE A 29 6.76 7.89 -8.26
C PHE A 29 6.73 7.60 -6.76
N SER A 30 5.55 7.25 -6.26
CA SER A 30 5.32 7.07 -4.83
C SER A 30 6.05 5.85 -4.26
N VAL A 31 5.98 4.69 -4.94
CA VAL A 31 6.67 3.50 -4.42
C VAL A 31 8.19 3.68 -4.42
N ASN A 32 8.73 4.35 -5.42
CA ASN A 32 10.17 4.59 -5.50
C ASN A 32 10.63 5.59 -4.44
N LEU A 33 9.86 6.65 -4.23
CA LEU A 33 10.18 7.66 -3.20
C LEU A 33 10.12 7.06 -1.80
N ILE A 34 9.05 6.34 -1.50
CA ILE A 34 8.86 5.70 -0.18
C ILE A 34 10.00 4.72 0.08
N ALA A 35 10.31 3.86 -0.88
CA ALA A 35 11.37 2.88 -0.73
C ALA A 35 12.74 3.53 -0.52
N ALA A 36 13.02 4.63 -1.23
CA ALA A 36 14.29 5.33 -1.13
C ALA A 36 14.46 6.04 0.23
N ARG A 37 13.39 6.50 0.83
CA ARG A 37 13.43 7.31 2.05
C ARG A 37 13.22 6.50 3.32
N LEU A 38 12.59 5.31 3.24
CA LEU A 38 12.22 4.51 4.41
C LEU A 38 12.82 3.10 4.28
N PRO A 39 14.05 2.89 4.76
CA PRO A 39 14.76 1.62 4.54
C PRO A 39 14.09 0.40 5.17
N TYR A 40 13.25 0.59 6.20
CA TYR A 40 12.55 -0.52 6.83
C TYR A 40 11.27 -0.92 6.11
N TYR A 41 10.87 -0.17 5.09
CA TYR A 41 9.82 -0.55 4.14
C TYR A 41 10.51 -1.36 3.03
N ASN A 42 10.65 -2.65 3.25
CA ASN A 42 11.44 -3.51 2.37
C ASN A 42 10.72 -3.87 1.08
N TRP A 43 9.39 -3.84 1.11
CA TRP A 43 8.56 -4.02 -0.07
C TRP A 43 7.40 -3.04 0.01
N THR A 44 7.19 -2.28 -1.04
CA THR A 44 6.12 -1.28 -1.11
C THR A 44 5.42 -1.42 -2.45
N GLY A 45 4.12 -1.62 -2.45
CA GLY A 45 3.39 -1.80 -3.68
C GLY A 45 1.92 -1.48 -3.57
N PHE A 46 1.27 -1.48 -4.73
CA PHE A 46 -0.17 -1.26 -4.86
C PHE A 46 -0.82 -2.56 -5.32
N TYR A 47 -1.97 -2.83 -4.75
CA TYR A 47 -2.90 -3.82 -5.28
C TYR A 47 -4.21 -3.09 -5.54
N MET A 48 -4.66 -3.09 -6.79
CA MET A 48 -5.89 -2.39 -7.17
C MET A 48 -6.94 -3.42 -7.56
N LEU A 49 -8.20 -3.12 -7.26
CA LEU A 49 -9.29 -3.98 -7.71
C LEU A 49 -9.33 -4.03 -9.23
N ASP A 50 -9.52 -5.23 -9.79
CA ASP A 50 -9.62 -5.42 -11.22
C ASP A 50 -10.88 -4.70 -11.73
N PRO A 51 -10.78 -3.85 -12.76
CA PRO A 51 -11.95 -3.14 -13.29
C PRO A 51 -13.07 -4.07 -13.78
N GLY A 52 -12.71 -5.28 -14.19
CA GLY A 52 -13.68 -6.27 -14.67
C GLY A 52 -14.14 -7.26 -13.62
N ASP A 53 -13.52 -7.27 -12.43
CA ASP A 53 -13.83 -8.22 -11.37
C ASP A 53 -13.45 -7.65 -10.02
N ASP A 54 -14.40 -7.06 -9.31
CA ASP A 54 -14.17 -6.44 -8.00
C ASP A 54 -13.90 -7.45 -6.87
N GLY A 55 -13.89 -8.72 -7.18
CA GLY A 55 -13.48 -9.79 -6.26
C GLY A 55 -11.99 -10.11 -6.30
N VAL A 56 -11.20 -9.40 -7.10
CA VAL A 56 -9.78 -9.69 -7.29
C VAL A 56 -8.96 -8.40 -7.21
N LEU A 57 -7.86 -8.48 -6.44
CA LEU A 57 -6.84 -7.43 -6.39
C LEU A 57 -5.72 -7.79 -7.37
N VAL A 58 -5.27 -6.81 -8.14
CA VAL A 58 -4.21 -6.99 -9.15
C VAL A 58 -3.00 -6.15 -8.75
N LEU A 59 -1.83 -6.77 -8.78
CA LEU A 59 -0.56 -6.11 -8.47
C LEU A 59 -0.32 -4.96 -9.46
N GLY A 60 -0.07 -3.77 -8.90
CA GLY A 60 0.34 -2.59 -9.64
C GLY A 60 1.83 -2.33 -9.46
N PRO A 61 2.27 -1.08 -9.64
CA PRO A 61 3.67 -0.73 -9.40
C PRO A 61 4.11 -1.07 -7.99
N PHE A 62 5.33 -1.59 -7.86
CA PHE A 62 5.91 -1.95 -6.58
C PHE A 62 7.43 -1.77 -6.62
N HIS A 63 8.02 -1.70 -5.44
CA HIS A 63 9.47 -1.68 -5.25
C HIS A 63 9.84 -2.73 -4.22
N GLY A 64 10.74 -3.62 -4.58
CA GLY A 64 11.19 -4.71 -3.72
C GLY A 64 11.35 -6.01 -4.51
N ALA A 65 11.47 -7.12 -3.80
CA ALA A 65 11.64 -8.43 -4.44
C ALA A 65 10.40 -8.81 -5.26
N PRO A 66 10.58 -9.51 -6.38
CA PRO A 66 9.44 -9.99 -7.16
C PRO A 66 8.54 -10.90 -6.32
N THR A 67 7.23 -10.83 -6.59
CA THR A 67 6.24 -11.68 -5.92
C THR A 67 5.47 -12.48 -6.97
N GLU A 68 5.06 -13.69 -6.60
CA GLU A 68 4.18 -14.51 -7.42
C GLU A 68 2.70 -14.17 -7.24
N HIS A 69 2.38 -13.34 -6.21
CA HIS A 69 1.00 -12.93 -5.93
C HIS A 69 0.61 -11.75 -6.80
N ILE A 70 0.35 -12.01 -8.08
CA ILE A 70 -0.03 -11.00 -9.06
C ILE A 70 -1.52 -10.71 -9.01
N ARG A 71 -2.33 -11.73 -8.72
CA ARG A 71 -3.79 -11.61 -8.56
C ARG A 71 -4.19 -12.28 -7.26
N ILE A 72 -4.84 -11.52 -6.38
CA ILE A 72 -5.23 -12.02 -5.06
C ILE A 72 -6.75 -11.88 -4.91
N PRO A 73 -7.47 -12.98 -4.70
CA PRO A 73 -8.90 -12.89 -4.36
C PRO A 73 -9.08 -12.07 -3.08
N VAL A 74 -10.10 -11.22 -3.04
CA VAL A 74 -10.36 -10.36 -1.86
C VAL A 74 -10.75 -11.16 -0.61
N THR A 75 -10.92 -12.47 -0.75
CA THR A 75 -11.17 -13.37 0.38
C THR A 75 -9.90 -13.96 0.99
N GLU A 76 -8.72 -13.62 0.45
CA GLU A 76 -7.45 -14.23 0.86
C GLU A 76 -6.42 -13.19 1.28
N GLY A 77 -5.53 -13.61 2.17
CA GLY A 77 -4.38 -12.83 2.60
C GLY A 77 -4.72 -11.64 3.48
N ILE A 78 -3.68 -10.93 3.90
CA ILE A 78 -3.83 -9.68 4.67
C ILE A 78 -4.46 -8.61 3.77
N CYS A 79 -4.09 -8.59 2.49
CA CYS A 79 -4.67 -7.68 1.50
C CYS A 79 -6.18 -7.87 1.39
N GLY A 80 -6.64 -9.12 1.29
CA GLY A 80 -8.07 -9.42 1.26
C GLY A 80 -8.77 -9.00 2.55
N ALA A 81 -8.11 -9.22 3.69
CA ALA A 81 -8.65 -8.83 5.00
C ALA A 81 -8.86 -7.31 5.08
N ALA A 82 -7.94 -6.50 4.57
CA ALA A 82 -8.07 -5.05 4.58
C ALA A 82 -9.27 -4.59 3.74
N VAL A 83 -9.49 -5.19 2.58
CA VAL A 83 -10.66 -4.89 1.74
C VAL A 83 -11.95 -5.29 2.46
N ALA A 84 -11.99 -6.48 3.05
CA ALA A 84 -13.17 -7.00 3.74
C ALA A 84 -13.55 -6.14 4.95
N GLN A 85 -12.56 -5.67 5.71
CA GLN A 85 -12.79 -4.84 6.88
C GLN A 85 -13.02 -3.37 6.54
N GLY A 86 -12.52 -2.92 5.39
CA GLY A 86 -12.56 -1.53 4.99
C GLY A 86 -11.64 -0.63 5.80
N GLU A 87 -10.64 -1.20 6.46
CA GLU A 87 -9.74 -0.52 7.39
C GLU A 87 -8.30 -0.96 7.20
N THR A 88 -7.37 -0.12 7.67
CA THR A 88 -5.96 -0.48 7.74
C THR A 88 -5.76 -1.71 8.61
N VAL A 89 -4.96 -2.66 8.15
CA VAL A 89 -4.58 -3.85 8.89
C VAL A 89 -3.08 -3.81 9.13
N ILE A 90 -2.67 -3.92 10.39
CA ILE A 90 -1.26 -4.01 10.79
C ILE A 90 -1.04 -5.39 11.40
N VAL A 91 -0.03 -6.10 10.89
CA VAL A 91 0.36 -7.41 11.39
C VAL A 91 1.78 -7.32 11.93
N GLU A 92 1.92 -7.45 13.24
CA GLU A 92 3.20 -7.31 13.93
C GLU A 92 4.16 -8.46 13.64
N ASP A 93 3.61 -9.66 13.44
CA ASP A 93 4.36 -10.88 13.15
C ASP A 93 3.55 -11.73 12.16
N VAL A 94 3.94 -11.71 10.90
CA VAL A 94 3.21 -12.42 9.84
C VAL A 94 3.22 -13.94 10.04
N ALA A 95 4.25 -14.48 10.67
CA ALA A 95 4.34 -15.91 10.94
C ALA A 95 3.25 -16.39 11.89
N SER A 96 2.72 -15.48 12.72
CA SER A 96 1.66 -15.78 13.69
C SER A 96 0.25 -15.52 13.14
N ASP A 97 0.13 -14.96 11.95
CA ASP A 97 -1.18 -14.62 11.37
C ASP A 97 -1.58 -15.65 10.31
N PRO A 98 -2.67 -16.40 10.53
CA PRO A 98 -3.08 -17.45 9.60
C PRO A 98 -3.56 -16.91 8.24
N ARG A 99 -3.83 -15.60 8.13
CA ARG A 99 -4.27 -14.98 6.87
C ARG A 99 -3.11 -14.67 5.93
N TYR A 100 -1.85 -14.72 6.42
CA TYR A 100 -0.69 -14.26 5.66
C TYR A 100 -0.44 -15.14 4.43
N LEU A 101 -0.32 -14.49 3.25
CA LEU A 101 0.16 -15.09 2.03
C LEU A 101 1.64 -14.75 1.89
N SER A 102 2.49 -15.77 2.02
CA SER A 102 3.93 -15.56 2.01
C SER A 102 4.41 -15.05 0.65
N CYS A 103 5.01 -13.85 0.64
CA CYS A 103 5.67 -13.27 -0.53
C CYS A 103 7.19 -13.46 -0.45
N SER A 104 7.71 -13.55 0.78
CA SER A 104 9.14 -13.67 1.03
C SER A 104 9.34 -14.29 2.41
N ILE A 105 10.35 -15.15 2.54
CA ILE A 105 10.73 -15.73 3.82
C ILE A 105 11.31 -14.67 4.77
N ASP A 106 11.73 -13.52 4.23
CA ASP A 106 12.34 -12.45 5.01
C ASP A 106 11.31 -11.50 5.62
N THR A 107 10.07 -11.50 5.14
CA THR A 107 9.01 -10.64 5.66
C THR A 107 8.65 -11.05 7.09
N LYS A 108 8.64 -10.07 7.99
CA LYS A 108 8.32 -10.27 9.41
C LYS A 108 7.04 -9.55 9.82
N SER A 109 6.78 -8.37 9.29
CA SER A 109 5.57 -7.61 9.59
C SER A 109 5.03 -6.97 8.32
N GLU A 110 3.75 -6.60 8.35
CA GLU A 110 3.05 -6.05 7.19
C GLU A 110 2.02 -5.02 7.61
N ILE A 111 1.83 -4.00 6.77
CA ILE A 111 0.73 -3.06 6.89
C ILE A 111 0.04 -2.93 5.52
N VAL A 112 -1.28 -2.98 5.54
CA VAL A 112 -2.09 -2.79 4.33
C VAL A 112 -3.09 -1.68 4.59
N VAL A 113 -3.11 -0.67 3.71
CA VAL A 113 -3.95 0.51 3.86
C VAL A 113 -4.87 0.64 2.66
N PRO A 114 -6.20 0.56 2.85
CA PRO A 114 -7.14 0.71 1.74
C PRO A 114 -7.12 2.10 1.12
N ILE A 115 -7.37 2.16 -0.19
CA ILE A 115 -7.55 3.40 -0.93
C ILE A 115 -9.03 3.52 -1.26
N HIS A 116 -9.64 4.64 -0.87
CA HIS A 116 -11.06 4.92 -1.15
C HIS A 116 -11.18 6.00 -2.23
N ALA A 117 -12.07 5.79 -3.17
CA ALA A 117 -12.45 6.78 -4.18
C ALA A 117 -13.95 6.67 -4.43
N HIS A 118 -14.63 7.80 -4.50
CA HIS A 118 -16.09 7.85 -4.70
C HIS A 118 -16.86 7.02 -3.67
N GLY A 119 -16.36 7.00 -2.42
CA GLY A 119 -16.99 6.29 -1.32
C GLY A 119 -16.80 4.77 -1.33
N LYS A 120 -15.92 4.24 -2.20
CA LYS A 120 -15.67 2.81 -2.33
C LYS A 120 -14.19 2.51 -2.22
N ILE A 121 -13.86 1.31 -1.75
CA ILE A 121 -12.49 0.82 -1.80
C ILE A 121 -12.17 0.47 -3.25
N VAL A 122 -11.07 1.02 -3.77
CA VAL A 122 -10.64 0.77 -5.16
C VAL A 122 -9.32 0.00 -5.22
N GLY A 123 -8.65 -0.11 -4.10
CA GLY A 123 -7.38 -0.82 -4.00
C GLY A 123 -6.75 -0.56 -2.64
N GLU A 124 -5.44 -0.77 -2.57
CA GLU A 124 -4.71 -0.63 -1.31
C GLU A 124 -3.23 -0.42 -1.54
N ILE A 125 -2.56 0.10 -0.51
CA ILE A 125 -1.09 0.14 -0.40
C ILE A 125 -0.70 -1.02 0.51
N ASP A 126 0.25 -1.83 0.06
CA ASP A 126 0.76 -2.98 0.81
C ASP A 126 2.25 -2.78 1.07
N ILE A 127 2.66 -2.88 2.33
CA ILE A 127 4.06 -2.70 2.71
C ILE A 127 4.49 -3.83 3.63
N ASP A 128 5.62 -4.45 3.29
CA ASP A 128 6.25 -5.49 4.09
C ASP A 128 7.57 -5.00 4.67
N SER A 129 7.89 -5.44 5.87
CA SER A 129 9.17 -5.17 6.51
C SER A 129 9.85 -6.46 6.93
N HIS A 130 11.17 -6.46 6.88
CA HIS A 130 12.01 -7.54 7.41
C HIS A 130 12.17 -7.46 8.93
N ASN A 131 11.58 -6.45 9.56
CA ASN A 131 11.59 -6.28 11.00
C ASN A 131 10.24 -6.67 11.59
N LEU A 132 10.25 -7.29 12.76
CA LEU A 132 9.03 -7.52 13.53
C LEU A 132 8.50 -6.17 14.01
N ASN A 133 7.19 -6.05 14.08
CA ASN A 133 6.51 -4.89 14.65
C ASN A 133 7.04 -3.57 14.09
N ALA A 134 7.24 -3.50 12.76
CA ALA A 134 7.84 -2.35 12.11
C ALA A 134 6.90 -1.15 11.99
N PHE A 135 5.59 -1.37 12.07
CA PHE A 135 4.59 -0.33 11.75
C PHE A 135 3.83 0.10 12.98
N GLY A 136 4.03 1.34 13.39
CA GLY A 136 3.34 1.94 14.52
C GLY A 136 2.26 2.95 14.08
N PRO A 137 1.69 3.70 15.05
CA PRO A 137 0.66 4.72 14.75
C PRO A 137 1.11 5.79 13.76
N ASP A 138 2.40 6.16 13.78
CA ASP A 138 2.93 7.18 12.86
C ASP A 138 3.00 6.65 11.43
N ASP A 139 3.39 5.39 11.24
CA ASP A 139 3.37 4.74 9.92
C ASP A 139 1.95 4.66 9.40
N ARG A 140 1.02 4.25 10.23
CA ARG A 140 -0.39 4.15 9.86
C ARG A 140 -0.92 5.50 9.40
N GLY A 141 -0.71 6.56 10.18
CA GLY A 141 -1.17 7.91 9.85
C GLY A 141 -0.57 8.41 8.54
N PHE A 142 0.73 8.21 8.36
CA PHE A 142 1.44 8.58 7.15
C PHE A 142 0.85 7.88 5.91
N LEU A 143 0.67 6.56 5.99
CA LEU A 143 0.17 5.81 4.84
C LEU A 143 -1.30 6.08 4.56
N GLU A 144 -2.09 6.35 5.60
CA GLU A 144 -3.49 6.75 5.40
C GLU A 144 -3.59 8.12 4.71
N GLU A 145 -2.68 9.05 5.01
CA GLU A 145 -2.61 10.32 4.28
C GLU A 145 -2.21 10.10 2.82
N CYS A 146 -1.24 9.21 2.56
CA CYS A 146 -0.87 8.86 1.20
C CYS A 146 -2.06 8.26 0.46
N ALA A 147 -2.77 7.33 1.08
CA ALA A 147 -3.96 6.71 0.49
C ALA A 147 -5.03 7.75 0.14
N ALA A 148 -5.20 8.77 0.98
CA ALA A 148 -6.13 9.86 0.71
C ALA A 148 -5.73 10.66 -0.54
N VAL A 149 -4.43 10.90 -0.74
CA VAL A 149 -3.94 11.57 -1.95
C VAL A 149 -4.25 10.72 -3.19
N PHE A 150 -4.01 9.42 -3.13
CA PHE A 150 -4.28 8.52 -4.24
C PHE A 150 -5.77 8.45 -4.57
N GLY A 151 -6.60 8.35 -3.55
CA GLY A 151 -8.06 8.35 -3.72
C GLY A 151 -8.55 9.66 -4.35
N SER A 152 -8.07 10.80 -3.86
CA SER A 152 -8.41 12.11 -4.43
C SER A 152 -8.01 12.23 -5.88
N PHE A 153 -6.82 11.72 -6.23
CA PHE A 153 -6.36 11.73 -7.62
C PHE A 153 -7.33 10.95 -8.52
N LEU A 154 -7.72 9.75 -8.08
CA LEU A 154 -8.65 8.91 -8.83
C LEU A 154 -10.03 9.55 -8.97
N GLU A 155 -10.50 10.26 -7.93
CA GLU A 155 -11.79 10.96 -7.97
C GLU A 155 -11.82 12.08 -8.99
N LYS A 156 -10.68 12.69 -9.29
CA LYS A 156 -10.56 13.77 -10.27
C LYS A 156 -10.39 13.26 -11.70
N GLN A 157 -10.06 11.99 -11.86
CA GLN A 157 -10.00 11.36 -13.18
C GLN A 157 -11.40 10.90 -13.60
N ASN A 158 -11.71 11.06 -14.84
CA ASN A 158 -12.99 10.61 -15.38
C ASN A 158 -12.83 9.38 -16.23
#